data_14a65670b323c5d880c5c45fa477c09c
#
_entry.id   14a65670b323c5d880c5c45fa477c09c
#
_cell.length_a   1.000
_cell.length_b   1.000
_cell.length_c   1.000
_cell.angle_alpha   90.00
_cell.angle_beta   90.00
_cell.angle_gamma   90.00
#
_symmetry.space_group_name_H-M   'P 1'
#
loop_
_entity.id
_entity.type
_entity.pdbx_description
1 polymer ?
#
loop_
_entity_poly.entity_id
_entity_poly.type
_entity_poly.pdbx_seq_one_letter_code
_entity_poly.pdbx_strand_id
1 'polypeptide(L)'
;MKNFLDKFFSRSKNLDYISQNLKQITLTTPTNKIFEAINNFSEKSEIRYVGGCVRKVIKKENVDDIDLATNLTPSEVCEALKNKQISYYETGIKHGTITAIIDEYKYEITSLRKDVSTDGRHAEVEFSLDWKEDASRRDFTINSIYADGDGNLFDPFNGKKDLDEGYINFIGNAEKRIQEDYLRILRYLRFYLNYSNHKHQSEIIKNIKKNVDGISNISSERLMLSLIHI
;
A
#
# COMPACT_ATOMS: atom_id res chain seq x y z
N MET A 1 11.33 -34.95 -5.28
CA MET A 1 10.32 -34.60 -6.27
C MET A 1 8.95 -34.27 -5.64
N LYS A 2 8.41 -35.08 -4.72
CA LYS A 2 7.14 -34.78 -4.02
C LYS A 2 7.10 -33.40 -3.38
N ASN A 3 8.12 -32.99 -2.62
CA ASN A 3 8.14 -31.67 -1.94
C ASN A 3 8.11 -30.43 -2.86
N PHE A 4 8.54 -30.55 -4.11
CA PHE A 4 8.51 -29.44 -5.06
C PHE A 4 7.11 -29.27 -5.67
N LEU A 5 6.48 -30.38 -6.04
CA LEU A 5 5.13 -30.38 -6.59
C LEU A 5 4.11 -29.93 -5.53
N ASP A 6 4.25 -30.39 -4.27
CA ASP A 6 3.37 -29.96 -3.17
C ASP A 6 3.47 -28.44 -2.89
N LYS A 7 4.69 -27.89 -2.94
CA LYS A 7 4.90 -26.43 -2.84
C LYS A 7 4.29 -25.67 -4.04
N PHE A 8 4.41 -26.24 -5.24
CA PHE A 8 3.86 -25.61 -6.46
C PHE A 8 2.34 -25.61 -6.43
N PHE A 9 1.69 -26.72 -6.10
CA PHE A 9 0.22 -26.78 -5.98
C PHE A 9 -0.32 -25.96 -4.81
N SER A 10 0.41 -25.90 -3.69
CA SER A 10 0.05 -25.02 -2.57
C SER A 10 0.14 -23.53 -2.95
N ARG A 11 1.16 -23.16 -3.73
CA ARG A 11 1.34 -21.77 -4.22
C ARG A 11 0.25 -21.37 -5.23
N SER A 12 -0.11 -22.28 -6.14
CA SER A 12 -1.21 -22.05 -7.09
C SER A 12 -2.55 -21.84 -6.36
N LYS A 13 -2.91 -22.74 -5.44
CA LYS A 13 -4.13 -22.60 -4.64
C LYS A 13 -4.19 -21.32 -3.81
N ASN A 14 -3.06 -20.83 -3.32
CA ASN A 14 -3.00 -19.58 -2.56
C ASN A 14 -3.18 -18.35 -3.46
N LEU A 15 -2.61 -18.35 -4.66
CA LEU A 15 -2.83 -17.29 -5.65
C LEU A 15 -4.29 -17.24 -6.10
N ASP A 16 -4.90 -18.40 -6.38
CA ASP A 16 -6.31 -18.50 -6.72
C ASP A 16 -7.20 -17.93 -5.60
N TYR A 17 -6.89 -18.24 -4.33
CA TYR A 17 -7.60 -17.69 -3.19
C TYR A 17 -7.50 -16.16 -3.13
N ILE A 18 -6.32 -15.59 -3.31
CA ILE A 18 -6.09 -14.13 -3.25
C ILE A 18 -6.87 -13.43 -4.36
N SER A 19 -6.72 -13.91 -5.61
CA SER A 19 -7.46 -13.38 -6.76
C SER A 19 -8.96 -13.43 -6.55
N GLN A 20 -9.50 -14.59 -6.12
CA GLN A 20 -10.93 -14.75 -5.88
C GLN A 20 -11.45 -13.80 -4.81
N ASN A 21 -10.72 -13.62 -3.70
CA ASN A 21 -11.16 -12.71 -2.63
C ASN A 21 -11.11 -11.23 -3.05
N LEU A 22 -10.05 -10.78 -3.73
CA LEU A 22 -9.97 -9.42 -4.24
C LEU A 22 -11.07 -9.15 -5.28
N LYS A 23 -11.28 -10.07 -6.21
CA LYS A 23 -12.39 -10.00 -7.15
C LYS A 23 -13.75 -9.97 -6.44
N GLN A 24 -13.93 -10.77 -5.40
CA GLN A 24 -15.14 -10.76 -4.60
C GLN A 24 -15.35 -9.40 -3.91
N ILE A 25 -14.31 -8.79 -3.34
CA ILE A 25 -14.38 -7.43 -2.78
C ILE A 25 -14.84 -6.46 -3.86
N THR A 26 -14.26 -6.49 -5.05
CA THR A 26 -14.66 -5.62 -6.17
C THR A 26 -16.14 -5.80 -6.52
N LEU A 27 -16.65 -7.03 -6.55
CA LEU A 27 -18.02 -7.33 -6.97
C LEU A 27 -19.06 -7.04 -5.89
N THR A 28 -18.71 -7.17 -4.60
CA THR A 28 -19.67 -7.09 -3.49
C THR A 28 -19.62 -5.77 -2.72
N THR A 29 -18.65 -4.91 -3.01
CA THR A 29 -18.54 -3.58 -2.40
C THR A 29 -18.72 -2.48 -3.46
N PRO A 30 -19.02 -1.25 -3.06
CA PRO A 30 -19.11 -0.12 -3.98
C PRO A 30 -17.83 0.20 -4.77
N THR A 31 -16.70 -0.48 -4.49
CA THR A 31 -15.45 -0.28 -5.22
C THR A 31 -15.59 -0.58 -6.72
N ASN A 32 -16.51 -1.47 -7.13
CA ASN A 32 -16.78 -1.73 -8.55
C ASN A 32 -17.10 -0.44 -9.31
N LYS A 33 -17.90 0.48 -8.73
CA LYS A 33 -18.24 1.77 -9.35
C LYS A 33 -17.01 2.66 -9.54
N ILE A 34 -16.09 2.62 -8.54
CA ILE A 34 -14.84 3.37 -8.61
C ILE A 34 -13.92 2.77 -9.68
N PHE A 35 -13.77 1.44 -9.72
CA PHE A 35 -13.00 0.76 -10.76
C PHE A 35 -13.53 1.08 -12.16
N GLU A 36 -14.86 1.04 -12.35
CA GLU A 36 -15.48 1.43 -13.62
C GLU A 36 -15.25 2.90 -13.95
N ALA A 37 -15.36 3.81 -12.98
CA ALA A 37 -15.16 5.23 -13.21
C ALA A 37 -13.74 5.53 -13.71
N ILE A 38 -12.75 4.96 -13.05
CA ILE A 38 -11.34 5.21 -13.36
C ILE A 38 -10.90 4.46 -14.61
N ASN A 39 -11.15 3.14 -14.72
CA ASN A 39 -10.68 2.34 -15.85
C ASN A 39 -11.32 2.73 -17.19
N ASN A 40 -12.52 3.33 -17.16
CA ASN A 40 -13.19 3.81 -18.38
C ASN A 40 -12.91 5.29 -18.69
N PHE A 41 -12.07 5.98 -17.91
CA PHE A 41 -11.74 7.38 -18.15
C PHE A 41 -10.89 7.57 -19.42
N SER A 42 -9.94 6.67 -19.64
CA SER A 42 -9.14 6.61 -20.87
C SER A 42 -8.66 5.19 -21.15
N GLU A 43 -8.14 4.92 -22.36
CA GLU A 43 -7.59 3.58 -22.71
C GLU A 43 -6.41 3.15 -21.83
N LYS A 44 -5.71 4.09 -21.16
CA LYS A 44 -4.52 3.82 -20.35
C LYS A 44 -4.76 3.99 -18.85
N SER A 45 -5.97 4.42 -18.46
CA SER A 45 -6.27 4.61 -17.06
C SER A 45 -6.43 3.30 -16.32
N GLU A 46 -5.79 3.20 -15.17
CA GLU A 46 -5.81 2.02 -14.31
C GLU A 46 -5.99 2.40 -12.85
N ILE A 47 -6.71 1.57 -12.11
CA ILE A 47 -6.81 1.64 -10.65
C ILE A 47 -6.54 0.27 -10.05
N ARG A 48 -5.89 0.24 -8.89
CA ARG A 48 -5.54 -0.98 -8.16
C ARG A 48 -5.74 -0.81 -6.66
N TYR A 49 -6.10 -1.89 -5.98
CA TYR A 49 -5.94 -2.01 -4.54
C TYR A 49 -4.48 -1.92 -4.17
N VAL A 50 -4.15 -1.38 -2.98
CA VAL A 50 -2.76 -1.25 -2.55
C VAL A 50 -2.57 -1.36 -1.03
N GLY A 51 -1.42 -1.81 -0.60
CA GLY A 51 -0.98 -1.70 0.79
C GLY A 51 -1.75 -2.57 1.77
N GLY A 52 -2.43 -1.93 2.73
CA GLY A 52 -3.10 -2.60 3.85
C GLY A 52 -4.11 -3.65 3.45
N CYS A 53 -5.04 -3.30 2.56
CA CYS A 53 -6.11 -4.20 2.11
C CYS A 53 -5.54 -5.44 1.38
N VAL A 54 -4.58 -5.27 0.46
CA VAL A 54 -3.96 -6.39 -0.26
C VAL A 54 -3.22 -7.32 0.71
N ARG A 55 -2.45 -6.74 1.65
CA ARG A 55 -1.74 -7.51 2.67
C ARG A 55 -2.70 -8.32 3.55
N LYS A 56 -3.81 -7.72 4.00
CA LYS A 56 -4.83 -8.40 4.80
C LYS A 56 -5.47 -9.57 4.05
N VAL A 57 -5.80 -9.41 2.76
CA VAL A 57 -6.31 -10.51 1.93
C VAL A 57 -5.28 -11.64 1.82
N ILE A 58 -4.00 -11.33 1.59
CA ILE A 58 -2.93 -12.35 1.52
C ILE A 58 -2.83 -13.12 2.85
N LYS A 59 -2.98 -12.43 3.98
CA LYS A 59 -2.91 -13.03 5.33
C LYS A 59 -4.23 -13.64 5.81
N LYS A 60 -5.29 -13.55 4.99
CA LYS A 60 -6.66 -14.03 5.32
C LYS A 60 -7.25 -13.31 6.54
N GLU A 61 -6.92 -12.03 6.69
CA GLU A 61 -7.45 -11.12 7.71
C GLU A 61 -8.66 -10.36 7.17
N ASN A 62 -9.49 -9.82 8.06
CA ASN A 62 -10.62 -8.98 7.65
C ASN A 62 -10.11 -7.66 7.04
N VAL A 63 -10.72 -7.26 5.93
CA VAL A 63 -10.45 -6.00 5.26
C VAL A 63 -11.50 -4.98 5.71
N ASP A 64 -11.09 -4.02 6.50
CA ASP A 64 -11.91 -2.94 7.07
C ASP A 64 -11.62 -1.58 6.44
N ASP A 65 -10.50 -1.46 5.75
CA ASP A 65 -10.08 -0.23 5.08
C ASP A 65 -9.53 -0.55 3.69
N ILE A 66 -9.97 0.19 2.68
CA ILE A 66 -9.62 -0.07 1.28
C ILE A 66 -8.93 1.16 0.70
N ASP A 67 -7.61 1.03 0.51
CA ASP A 67 -6.80 2.00 -0.19
C ASP A 67 -6.67 1.63 -1.67
N LEU A 68 -6.84 2.63 -2.53
CA LEU A 68 -6.73 2.50 -3.97
C LEU A 68 -5.60 3.40 -4.50
N ALA A 69 -4.93 2.94 -5.54
CA ALA A 69 -3.93 3.72 -6.28
C ALA A 69 -4.31 3.77 -7.76
N THR A 70 -4.02 4.89 -8.43
CA THR A 70 -4.32 5.10 -9.85
C THR A 70 -3.22 5.88 -10.55
N ASN A 71 -3.03 5.62 -11.83
CA ASN A 71 -2.14 6.38 -12.70
C ASN A 71 -2.74 7.69 -13.20
N LEU A 72 -3.99 8.01 -12.84
CA LEU A 72 -4.59 9.31 -13.11
C LEU A 72 -4.06 10.37 -12.13
N THR A 73 -3.96 11.62 -12.59
CA THR A 73 -3.73 12.77 -11.73
C THR A 73 -4.95 13.03 -10.83
N PRO A 74 -4.83 13.74 -9.71
CA PRO A 74 -5.97 14.05 -8.84
C PRO A 74 -7.12 14.76 -9.57
N SER A 75 -6.81 15.66 -10.52
CA SER A 75 -7.82 16.35 -11.32
C SER A 75 -8.59 15.40 -12.22
N GLU A 76 -7.89 14.45 -12.86
CA GLU A 76 -8.52 13.42 -13.70
C GLU A 76 -9.36 12.46 -12.86
N VAL A 77 -8.92 12.11 -11.63
CA VAL A 77 -9.72 11.32 -10.68
C VAL A 77 -11.03 12.03 -10.35
N CYS A 78 -10.97 13.33 -10.03
CA CYS A 78 -12.18 14.14 -9.76
C CYS A 78 -13.13 14.13 -10.96
N GLU A 79 -12.62 14.30 -12.18
CA GLU A 79 -13.41 14.27 -13.41
C GLU A 79 -14.04 12.89 -13.65
N ALA A 80 -13.27 11.80 -13.49
CA ALA A 80 -13.75 10.43 -13.64
C ALA A 80 -14.90 10.12 -12.67
N LEU A 81 -14.74 10.50 -11.38
CA LEU A 81 -15.77 10.32 -10.36
C LEU A 81 -17.02 11.15 -10.66
N LYS A 82 -16.85 12.43 -11.07
CA LYS A 82 -17.95 13.33 -11.46
C LYS A 82 -18.75 12.76 -12.64
N ASN A 83 -18.10 12.23 -13.65
CA ASN A 83 -18.74 11.62 -14.83
C ASN A 83 -19.63 10.43 -14.46
N LYS A 84 -19.33 9.75 -13.36
CA LYS A 84 -20.14 8.64 -12.81
C LYS A 84 -21.03 9.05 -11.64
N GLN A 85 -21.16 10.35 -11.37
CA GLN A 85 -21.98 10.91 -10.27
C GLN A 85 -21.59 10.36 -8.89
N ILE A 86 -20.29 10.08 -8.69
CA ILE A 86 -19.73 9.66 -7.41
C ILE A 86 -19.29 10.90 -6.65
N SER A 87 -19.77 11.06 -5.42
CA SER A 87 -19.37 12.16 -4.53
C SER A 87 -17.93 11.96 -4.05
N TYR A 88 -17.19 13.08 -3.88
CA TYR A 88 -15.81 13.01 -3.40
C TYR A 88 -15.41 14.26 -2.60
N TYR A 89 -14.31 14.11 -1.82
CA TYR A 89 -13.63 15.21 -1.13
C TYR A 89 -12.19 15.34 -1.62
N GLU A 90 -11.71 16.59 -1.70
CA GLU A 90 -10.36 16.93 -2.14
C GLU A 90 -9.38 17.21 -0.98
N THR A 91 -9.68 16.72 0.22
CA THR A 91 -8.93 17.04 1.44
C THR A 91 -7.44 16.67 1.36
N GLY A 92 -7.10 15.67 0.57
CA GLY A 92 -5.72 15.19 0.36
C GLY A 92 -5.09 15.58 -0.98
N ILE A 93 -5.69 16.47 -1.76
CA ILE A 93 -5.27 16.77 -3.15
C ILE A 93 -3.79 17.17 -3.28
N LYS A 94 -3.27 17.93 -2.31
CA LYS A 94 -1.84 18.32 -2.27
C LYS A 94 -0.88 17.13 -2.16
N HIS A 95 -1.38 16.00 -1.64
CA HIS A 95 -0.65 14.74 -1.51
C HIS A 95 -1.09 13.71 -2.54
N GLY A 96 -1.91 14.11 -3.50
CA GLY A 96 -2.40 13.24 -4.57
C GLY A 96 -3.55 12.32 -4.16
N THR A 97 -4.22 12.56 -3.03
CA THR A 97 -5.30 11.70 -2.53
C THR A 97 -6.65 12.38 -2.65
N ILE A 98 -7.61 11.68 -3.26
CA ILE A 98 -9.03 12.04 -3.35
C ILE A 98 -9.82 10.99 -2.57
N THR A 99 -10.77 11.42 -1.75
CA THR A 99 -11.65 10.52 -1.01
C THR A 99 -12.99 10.41 -1.72
N ALA A 100 -13.26 9.29 -2.37
CA ALA A 100 -14.57 8.97 -2.95
C ALA A 100 -15.55 8.51 -1.84
N ILE A 101 -16.82 8.89 -1.98
CA ILE A 101 -17.89 8.51 -1.05
C ILE A 101 -18.99 7.84 -1.83
N ILE A 102 -19.29 6.61 -1.45
CA ILE A 102 -20.42 5.85 -2.00
C ILE A 102 -21.19 5.27 -0.83
N ASP A 103 -22.46 5.63 -0.75
CA ASP A 103 -23.33 5.35 0.39
C ASP A 103 -22.69 5.93 1.68
N GLU A 104 -22.36 5.12 2.66
CA GLU A 104 -21.70 5.52 3.92
C GLU A 104 -20.19 5.21 3.93
N TYR A 105 -19.65 4.64 2.84
CA TYR A 105 -18.25 4.21 2.75
C TYR A 105 -17.37 5.28 2.12
N LYS A 106 -16.15 5.37 2.66
CA LYS A 106 -15.09 6.26 2.17
C LYS A 106 -13.97 5.41 1.58
N TYR A 107 -13.49 5.81 0.41
CA TYR A 107 -12.41 5.14 -0.31
C TYR A 107 -11.34 6.16 -0.65
N GLU A 108 -10.12 5.94 -0.18
CA GLU A 108 -8.99 6.79 -0.54
C GLU A 108 -8.39 6.33 -1.87
N ILE A 109 -8.36 7.26 -2.83
CA ILE A 109 -7.78 7.05 -4.16
C ILE A 109 -6.55 7.93 -4.26
N THR A 110 -5.36 7.33 -4.31
CA THR A 110 -4.10 8.07 -4.37
C THR A 110 -3.49 7.94 -5.77
N SER A 111 -3.19 9.07 -6.39
CA SER A 111 -2.45 9.14 -7.65
C SER A 111 -1.02 8.63 -7.46
N LEU A 112 -0.53 7.84 -8.43
CA LEU A 112 0.86 7.39 -8.43
C LEU A 112 1.79 8.61 -8.39
N ARG A 113 2.86 8.52 -7.61
CA ARG A 113 3.78 9.63 -7.41
C ARG A 113 5.19 9.16 -7.07
N LYS A 114 6.16 10.02 -7.31
CA LYS A 114 7.50 9.94 -6.75
C LYS A 114 7.72 11.10 -5.77
N ASP A 115 8.49 10.86 -4.74
CA ASP A 115 8.89 11.88 -3.79
C ASP A 115 10.14 12.57 -4.34
N VAL A 116 10.06 13.87 -4.63
CA VAL A 116 11.19 14.66 -5.20
C VAL A 116 12.09 15.14 -4.08
N SER A 117 11.52 15.61 -2.98
CA SER A 117 12.24 15.96 -1.76
C SER A 117 11.39 15.60 -0.54
N THR A 118 12.04 15.17 0.55
CA THR A 118 11.36 14.86 1.80
C THR A 118 12.07 15.53 2.97
N ASP A 119 11.32 16.24 3.80
CA ASP A 119 11.76 16.81 5.08
C ASP A 119 11.20 16.02 6.29
N GLY A 120 10.77 14.78 6.06
CA GLY A 120 10.15 13.90 7.05
C GLY A 120 8.64 14.14 7.25
N ARG A 121 8.13 15.31 6.95
CA ARG A 121 6.69 15.65 7.10
C ARG A 121 6.02 16.00 5.79
N HIS A 122 6.72 16.69 4.92
CA HIS A 122 6.23 17.14 3.62
C HIS A 122 7.14 16.59 2.54
N ALA A 123 6.56 15.89 1.58
CA ALA A 123 7.23 15.54 0.35
C ALA A 123 6.68 16.47 -0.74
N GLU A 124 7.58 17.13 -1.47
CA GLU A 124 7.21 17.61 -2.79
C GLU A 124 7.02 16.40 -3.68
N VAL A 125 5.81 16.24 -4.20
CA VAL A 125 5.44 15.07 -5.00
C VAL A 125 5.33 15.46 -6.46
N GLU A 126 5.83 14.60 -7.31
CA GLU A 126 5.59 14.63 -8.76
C GLU A 126 4.74 13.41 -9.12
N PHE A 127 3.63 13.63 -9.83
CA PHE A 127 2.78 12.52 -10.25
C PHE A 127 3.49 11.68 -11.31
N SER A 128 3.32 10.37 -11.20
CA SER A 128 3.96 9.38 -12.06
C SER A 128 2.93 8.49 -12.72
N LEU A 129 3.28 7.90 -13.86
CA LEU A 129 2.51 6.85 -14.50
C LEU A 129 3.08 5.45 -14.20
N ASP A 130 4.24 5.39 -13.53
CA ASP A 130 4.96 4.14 -13.28
C ASP A 130 4.62 3.56 -11.90
N TRP A 131 3.95 2.42 -11.90
CA TRP A 131 3.61 1.65 -10.71
C TRP A 131 4.81 1.23 -9.87
N LYS A 132 5.96 0.94 -10.52
CA LYS A 132 7.17 0.56 -9.80
C LYS A 132 7.83 1.75 -9.13
N GLU A 133 7.72 2.93 -9.74
CA GLU A 133 8.19 4.18 -9.14
C GLU A 133 7.40 4.52 -7.87
N ASP A 134 6.06 4.47 -7.92
CA ASP A 134 5.21 4.64 -6.72
C ASP A 134 5.51 3.57 -5.65
N ALA A 135 5.70 2.33 -6.05
CA ALA A 135 6.05 1.25 -5.13
C ALA A 135 7.40 1.51 -4.43
N SER A 136 8.38 2.08 -5.14
CA SER A 136 9.74 2.33 -4.62
C SER A 136 9.80 3.35 -3.49
N ARG A 137 8.86 4.31 -3.44
CA ARG A 137 8.79 5.32 -2.37
C ARG A 137 8.14 4.79 -1.08
N ARG A 138 7.45 3.63 -1.13
CA ARG A 138 6.81 3.04 0.05
C ARG A 138 7.85 2.55 1.05
N ASP A 139 7.43 2.30 2.28
CA ASP A 139 8.32 1.94 3.39
C ASP A 139 8.85 0.49 3.29
N PHE A 140 7.92 -0.48 3.21
CA PHE A 140 8.23 -1.91 3.27
C PHE A 140 7.70 -2.64 2.05
N THR A 141 8.39 -3.72 1.66
CA THR A 141 8.00 -4.60 0.54
C THR A 141 6.57 -5.11 0.69
N ILE A 142 6.15 -5.48 1.90
CA ILE A 142 4.81 -5.97 2.22
C ILE A 142 3.70 -4.92 2.04
N ASN A 143 4.04 -3.65 1.90
CA ASN A 143 3.11 -2.53 1.70
C ASN A 143 3.12 -2.02 0.25
N SER A 144 3.94 -2.61 -0.62
CA SER A 144 4.08 -2.24 -2.04
C SER A 144 3.49 -3.28 -3.00
N ILE A 145 2.53 -4.06 -2.50
CA ILE A 145 1.78 -5.04 -3.28
C ILE A 145 0.50 -4.37 -3.76
N TYR A 146 0.23 -4.46 -5.04
CA TYR A 146 -0.97 -3.94 -5.69
C TYR A 146 -1.78 -5.09 -6.27
N ALA A 147 -3.07 -4.86 -6.49
CA ALA A 147 -3.93 -5.81 -7.20
C ALA A 147 -4.99 -5.08 -8.03
N ASP A 148 -5.25 -5.55 -9.22
CA ASP A 148 -6.36 -5.06 -10.03
C ASP A 148 -7.73 -5.58 -9.53
N GLY A 149 -8.81 -5.15 -10.17
CA GLY A 149 -10.18 -5.57 -9.81
C GLY A 149 -10.47 -7.06 -10.04
N ASP A 150 -9.67 -7.74 -10.84
CA ASP A 150 -9.74 -9.19 -11.06
C ASP A 150 -8.85 -9.97 -10.07
N GLY A 151 -8.09 -9.26 -9.23
CA GLY A 151 -7.23 -9.82 -8.21
C GLY A 151 -5.86 -10.28 -8.73
N ASN A 152 -5.43 -9.83 -9.92
CA ASN A 152 -4.08 -10.05 -10.39
C ASN A 152 -3.11 -9.16 -9.62
N LEU A 153 -2.07 -9.77 -9.05
CA LEU A 153 -1.09 -9.04 -8.25
C LEU A 153 0.00 -8.39 -9.12
N PHE A 154 0.36 -7.16 -8.75
CA PHE A 154 1.57 -6.50 -9.19
C PHE A 154 2.46 -6.27 -7.95
N ASP A 155 3.57 -7.00 -7.87
CA ASP A 155 4.46 -7.05 -6.71
C ASP A 155 5.94 -6.87 -7.15
N PRO A 156 6.35 -5.62 -7.41
CA PRO A 156 7.67 -5.34 -7.99
C PRO A 156 8.84 -5.61 -7.04
N PHE A 157 8.58 -5.72 -5.73
CA PHE A 157 9.62 -5.91 -4.71
C PHE A 157 9.50 -7.22 -3.94
N ASN A 158 8.74 -8.20 -4.45
CA ASN A 158 8.53 -9.50 -3.81
C ASN A 158 7.94 -9.43 -2.40
N GLY A 159 7.10 -8.43 -2.13
CA GLY A 159 6.46 -8.22 -0.83
C GLY A 159 5.58 -9.39 -0.40
N LYS A 160 4.90 -10.05 -1.35
CA LYS A 160 4.15 -11.28 -1.07
C LYS A 160 5.04 -12.39 -0.53
N LYS A 161 6.22 -12.59 -1.13
CA LYS A 161 7.18 -13.59 -0.65
C LYS A 161 7.66 -13.25 0.76
N ASP A 162 8.03 -12.00 1.00
CA ASP A 162 8.45 -11.53 2.32
C ASP A 162 7.35 -11.75 3.36
N LEU A 163 6.11 -11.42 3.01
CA LEU A 163 4.95 -11.60 3.89
C LEU A 163 4.66 -13.08 4.19
N ASP A 164 4.74 -13.96 3.20
CA ASP A 164 4.55 -15.40 3.36
C ASP A 164 5.65 -16.04 4.24
N GLU A 165 6.89 -15.57 4.08
CA GLU A 165 8.06 -16.02 4.83
C GLU A 165 8.21 -15.29 6.19
N GLY A 166 7.45 -14.24 6.47
CA GLY A 166 7.49 -13.48 7.73
C GLY A 166 8.68 -12.52 7.83
N TYR A 167 9.18 -12.01 6.72
CA TYR A 167 10.22 -10.98 6.68
C TYR A 167 9.62 -9.59 6.54
N ILE A 168 10.19 -8.62 7.27
CA ILE A 168 9.85 -7.21 7.15
C ILE A 168 11.06 -6.48 6.59
N ASN A 169 11.04 -6.25 5.28
CA ASN A 169 12.12 -5.63 4.55
C ASN A 169 11.77 -4.20 4.11
N PHE A 170 12.71 -3.27 4.32
CA PHE A 170 12.61 -1.95 3.73
C PHE A 170 12.79 -2.02 2.21
N ILE A 171 12.11 -1.15 1.47
CA ILE A 171 12.37 -0.98 0.05
C ILE A 171 13.61 -0.10 -0.10
N GLY A 172 14.67 -0.66 -0.70
CA GLY A 172 15.96 0.03 -0.84
C GLY A 172 16.81 -0.01 0.43
N ASN A 173 17.56 1.05 0.68
CA ASN A 173 18.49 1.11 1.81
C ASN A 173 17.76 1.49 3.11
N ALA A 174 17.73 0.60 4.09
CA ALA A 174 17.01 0.76 5.34
C ALA A 174 17.42 2.03 6.12
N GLU A 175 18.72 2.35 6.17
CA GLU A 175 19.20 3.54 6.89
C GLU A 175 18.67 4.83 6.24
N LYS A 176 18.77 4.96 4.92
CA LYS A 176 18.23 6.11 4.19
C LYS A 176 16.72 6.24 4.40
N ARG A 177 15.98 5.11 4.31
CA ARG A 177 14.54 5.09 4.50
C ARG A 177 14.11 5.53 5.91
N ILE A 178 14.88 5.17 6.94
CA ILE A 178 14.65 5.63 8.31
C ILE A 178 14.94 7.13 8.43
N GLN A 179 16.01 7.63 7.82
CA GLN A 179 16.39 9.05 7.88
C GLN A 179 15.41 9.97 7.15
N GLU A 180 14.75 9.50 6.09
CA GLU A 180 13.67 10.22 5.41
C GLU A 180 12.43 10.42 6.32
N ASP A 181 12.10 9.44 7.17
CA ASP A 181 11.01 9.52 8.13
C ASP A 181 11.25 8.55 9.30
N TYR A 182 11.61 9.09 10.46
CA TYR A 182 11.88 8.30 11.67
C TYR A 182 10.65 7.52 12.18
N LEU A 183 9.43 7.88 11.77
CA LEU A 183 8.23 7.10 12.08
C LEU A 183 8.31 5.67 11.54
N ARG A 184 9.12 5.44 10.51
CA ARG A 184 9.35 4.10 9.94
C ARG A 184 9.99 3.13 10.92
N ILE A 185 10.68 3.62 11.97
CA ILE A 185 11.18 2.77 13.06
C ILE A 185 10.00 2.13 13.81
N LEU A 186 9.02 2.93 14.22
CA LEU A 186 7.84 2.42 14.93
C LEU A 186 6.98 1.54 14.01
N ARG A 187 6.85 1.93 12.74
CA ARG A 187 6.15 1.13 11.74
C ARG A 187 6.82 -0.23 11.52
N TYR A 188 8.17 -0.28 11.47
CA TYR A 188 8.92 -1.54 11.40
C TYR A 188 8.61 -2.44 12.59
N LEU A 189 8.69 -1.91 13.81
CA LEU A 189 8.39 -2.67 15.03
C LEU A 189 6.96 -3.21 15.02
N ARG A 190 5.99 -2.40 14.64
CA ARG A 190 4.59 -2.81 14.51
C ARG A 190 4.41 -3.95 13.50
N PHE A 191 4.93 -3.81 12.29
CA PHE A 191 4.81 -4.87 11.28
C PHE A 191 5.58 -6.12 11.67
N TYR A 192 6.72 -5.96 12.33
CA TYR A 192 7.49 -7.08 12.85
C TYR A 192 6.68 -7.88 13.88
N LEU A 193 6.06 -7.23 14.84
CA LEU A 193 5.22 -7.88 15.86
C LEU A 193 4.01 -8.61 15.25
N ASN A 194 3.43 -8.05 14.20
CA ASN A 194 2.22 -8.62 13.60
C ASN A 194 2.50 -9.73 12.58
N TYR A 195 3.61 -9.66 11.84
CA TYR A 195 3.82 -10.51 10.67
C TYR A 195 5.12 -11.31 10.67
N SER A 196 6.05 -11.09 11.62
CA SER A 196 7.33 -11.79 11.64
C SER A 196 7.37 -12.89 12.68
N ASN A 197 7.93 -14.05 12.29
CA ASN A 197 8.25 -15.17 13.18
C ASN A 197 9.77 -15.36 13.35
N HIS A 198 10.56 -14.46 12.76
CA HIS A 198 12.02 -14.56 12.75
C HIS A 198 12.65 -13.67 13.81
N LYS A 199 13.95 -13.87 14.06
CA LYS A 199 14.74 -12.87 14.77
C LYS A 199 14.93 -11.64 13.87
N HIS A 200 15.04 -10.47 14.49
CA HIS A 200 15.36 -9.25 13.75
C HIS A 200 16.66 -9.41 12.92
N GLN A 201 16.64 -8.90 11.73
CA GLN A 201 17.86 -8.82 10.91
C GLN A 201 18.85 -7.85 11.58
N SER A 202 20.09 -8.32 11.77
CA SER A 202 21.12 -7.56 12.51
C SER A 202 21.39 -6.20 11.91
N GLU A 203 21.36 -6.08 10.58
CA GLU A 203 21.56 -4.82 9.87
C GLU A 203 20.44 -3.83 10.14
N ILE A 204 19.17 -4.25 10.10
CA ILE A 204 18.03 -3.39 10.38
C ILE A 204 18.10 -2.87 11.83
N ILE A 205 18.41 -3.74 12.80
CA ILE A 205 18.55 -3.32 14.18
C ILE A 205 19.71 -2.34 14.39
N LYS A 206 20.83 -2.55 13.68
CA LYS A 206 21.96 -1.60 13.70
C LYS A 206 21.53 -0.23 13.20
N ASN A 207 20.80 -0.18 12.09
CA ASN A 207 20.31 1.06 11.50
C ASN A 207 19.28 1.75 12.41
N ILE A 208 18.36 0.99 13.04
CA ILE A 208 17.40 1.53 14.01
C ILE A 208 18.15 2.13 15.22
N LYS A 209 19.09 1.40 15.84
CA LYS A 209 19.86 1.91 16.99
C LYS A 209 20.62 3.19 16.67
N LYS A 210 21.18 3.31 15.46
CA LYS A 210 21.91 4.49 15.00
C LYS A 210 21.01 5.72 14.85
N ASN A 211 19.72 5.52 14.55
CA ASN A 211 18.78 6.57 14.18
C ASN A 211 17.63 6.75 15.20
N VAL A 212 17.65 6.04 16.34
CA VAL A 212 16.53 6.03 17.30
C VAL A 212 16.24 7.41 17.90
N ASP A 213 17.26 8.24 18.10
CA ASP A 213 17.13 9.59 18.65
C ASP A 213 16.28 10.50 17.74
N GLY A 214 16.23 10.20 16.44
CA GLY A 214 15.37 10.89 15.48
C GLY A 214 13.87 10.78 15.77
N ILE A 215 13.45 9.81 16.59
CA ILE A 215 12.05 9.66 17.03
C ILE A 215 11.60 10.90 17.82
N SER A 216 12.48 11.56 18.54
CA SER A 216 12.19 12.79 19.29
C SER A 216 11.72 13.94 18.41
N ASN A 217 12.03 13.91 17.11
CA ASN A 217 11.63 14.94 16.14
C ASN A 217 10.21 14.71 15.57
N ILE A 218 9.56 13.58 15.93
CA ILE A 218 8.21 13.25 15.43
C ILE A 218 7.17 13.94 16.32
N SER A 219 6.16 14.56 15.70
CA SER A 219 5.07 15.16 16.48
C SER A 219 4.28 14.09 17.27
N SER A 220 3.81 14.47 18.47
CA SER A 220 3.03 13.58 19.33
C SER A 220 1.80 13.01 18.63
N GLU A 221 1.15 13.80 17.76
CA GLU A 221 0.00 13.36 16.96
C GLU A 221 0.36 12.19 16.03
N ARG A 222 1.48 12.29 15.29
CA ARG A 222 1.93 11.21 14.39
C ARG A 222 2.35 9.96 15.18
N LEU A 223 2.97 10.12 16.34
CA LEU A 223 3.30 9.02 17.24
C LEU A 223 2.04 8.30 17.68
N MET A 224 1.04 9.03 18.17
CA MET A 224 -0.24 8.47 18.63
C MET A 224 -0.96 7.72 17.51
N LEU A 225 -1.09 8.31 16.32
CA LEU A 225 -1.72 7.64 15.15
C LEU A 225 -0.98 6.35 14.77
N SER A 226 0.34 6.31 14.87
CA SER A 226 1.11 5.10 14.59
C SER A 226 0.91 4.01 15.65
N LEU A 227 0.67 4.40 16.92
CA LEU A 227 0.52 3.49 18.05
C LEU A 227 -0.91 2.94 18.19
N ILE A 228 -1.94 3.72 17.83
CA ILE A 228 -3.35 3.29 17.91
C ILE A 228 -3.61 2.02 17.07
N HIS A 229 -2.81 1.76 16.06
CA HIS A 229 -2.93 0.59 15.19
C HIS A 229 -1.99 -0.57 15.58
N ILE A 230 -1.38 -0.54 16.77
CA ILE A 230 -0.65 -1.67 17.37
C ILE A 230 -1.62 -2.53 18.16
#